data_834cfa6e170db1ecdec1fc9e13da6c1b
#
_entry.id   834cfa6e170db1ecdec1fc9e13da6c1b
#
_cell.length_a   1.000
_cell.length_b   1.000
_cell.length_c   1.000
_cell.angle_alpha   90.00
_cell.angle_beta   90.00
_cell.angle_gamma   90.00
#
_symmetry.space_group_name_H-M   'P 1'
#
loop_
_entity.id
_entity.type
_entity.pdbx_description
1 polymer ?
#
loop_
_entity_poly.entity_id
_entity_poly.type
_entity_poly.pdbx_seq_one_letter_code
_entity_poly.pdbx_strand_id
1 'polypeptide(L)'
;MRVATVASFLASASLATAFDWQQVLGDWDQQPSSDAIASNDDAPSYRSELLSLHKSLIETSSVSGTEHDVGVWLEGYLEKKGYTTSRQEVEPFENTPEGKPRFNVLAWRQDGKKTFDPKVCVSSHIDVVPPHIPYGIDDGEVTKETMITGRGSVDAKGSVAAQITAVEDLIEHGKIDPHKLVLLFVVGEEVKGDGMRRFSEAIETKELPYSLDAVIFGEPTELKLACGHKGMLGCDVTTKGFPGHSGYPWLGKSANELMIRAFAKVLDTDLGSSELFGNTTVNIGRFHGGVASNVIPEEAKVGLAVRVASGKQADGHVVVHDKIQAIFDEVDKDAFIFDCTHGYGPVEANCDVDGSGFEKITVNYGTDIPNLKGDHTRYLYGPGNILVAHGARENLTVADLETAVEGYQKLILHALKQ
;
A
#
# COMPACT_ATOMS: atom_id res chain seq x y z
N MET A 1 -2.75 -51.53 -59.04
CA MET A 1 -3.22 -50.15 -59.14
C MET A 1 -2.72 -49.43 -57.90
N ARG A 2 -1.70 -48.60 -58.06
CA ARG A 2 -1.10 -47.80 -56.99
C ARG A 2 -1.76 -46.41 -57.02
N VAL A 3 -2.30 -45.94 -55.91
CA VAL A 3 -2.74 -44.55 -55.73
C VAL A 3 -1.79 -43.91 -54.79
N ALA A 4 -1.05 -42.90 -55.23
CA ALA A 4 -0.16 -42.10 -54.47
C ALA A 4 -0.92 -40.96 -53.82
N THR A 5 -0.78 -40.82 -52.49
CA THR A 5 -1.34 -39.70 -51.72
C THR A 5 -0.24 -38.66 -51.56
N VAL A 6 -0.46 -37.47 -52.10
CA VAL A 6 0.40 -36.31 -51.94
C VAL A 6 0.04 -35.60 -50.63
N ALA A 7 0.96 -35.51 -49.70
CA ALA A 7 0.83 -34.72 -48.49
C ALA A 7 1.30 -33.28 -48.75
N SER A 8 0.38 -32.33 -48.69
CA SER A 8 0.69 -30.89 -48.76
C SER A 8 1.05 -30.39 -47.35
N PHE A 9 2.30 -29.98 -47.16
CA PHE A 9 2.73 -29.21 -46.01
C PHE A 9 2.29 -27.76 -46.17
N LEU A 10 1.37 -27.32 -45.36
CA LEU A 10 1.06 -25.91 -45.18
C LEU A 10 2.01 -25.35 -44.08
N ALA A 11 2.98 -24.54 -44.50
CA ALA A 11 3.80 -23.74 -43.62
C ALA A 11 2.93 -22.56 -43.12
N SER A 12 2.54 -22.58 -41.84
CA SER A 12 1.99 -21.43 -41.17
C SER A 12 3.09 -20.47 -40.77
N ALA A 13 3.23 -19.38 -41.53
CA ALA A 13 4.04 -18.23 -41.12
C ALA A 13 3.36 -17.51 -39.99
N SER A 14 3.93 -17.58 -38.78
CA SER A 14 3.56 -16.72 -37.65
C SER A 14 4.00 -15.30 -37.96
N LEU A 15 3.07 -14.44 -38.27
CA LEU A 15 3.26 -12.98 -38.22
C LEU A 15 3.42 -12.57 -36.77
N ALA A 16 4.67 -12.43 -36.33
CA ALA A 16 4.98 -11.66 -35.14
C ALA A 16 4.66 -10.19 -35.44
N THR A 17 3.50 -9.71 -35.02
CA THR A 17 3.21 -8.28 -35.01
C THR A 17 4.15 -7.64 -34.01
N ALA A 18 5.10 -6.83 -34.50
CA ALA A 18 5.88 -5.96 -33.63
C ALA A 18 4.90 -5.07 -32.85
N PHE A 19 4.96 -5.15 -31.54
CA PHE A 19 4.15 -4.32 -30.65
C PHE A 19 4.66 -2.87 -30.79
N ASP A 20 3.80 -2.00 -31.29
CA ASP A 20 4.13 -0.60 -31.52
C ASP A 20 4.02 0.18 -30.20
N TRP A 21 5.16 0.39 -29.56
CA TRP A 21 5.31 1.14 -28.33
C TRP A 21 4.84 2.59 -28.41
N GLN A 22 4.74 3.17 -29.62
CA GLN A 22 4.22 4.53 -29.82
C GLN A 22 2.72 4.65 -29.55
N GLN A 23 1.95 3.55 -29.66
CA GLN A 23 0.52 3.57 -29.32
C GLN A 23 0.25 3.45 -27.81
N VAL A 24 1.17 2.90 -27.03
CA VAL A 24 1.05 2.80 -25.57
C VAL A 24 1.58 4.05 -24.86
N LEU A 25 2.57 4.66 -25.49
CA LEU A 25 3.19 5.89 -25.00
C LEU A 25 2.55 7.10 -25.69
N GLY A 26 1.30 7.39 -25.59
CA GLY A 26 0.64 8.50 -26.28
C GLY A 26 1.58 9.65 -26.63
N ASP A 27 1.31 10.44 -27.67
CA ASP A 27 2.17 11.50 -28.22
C ASP A 27 2.71 12.46 -27.14
N TRP A 28 3.82 12.12 -26.52
CA TRP A 28 4.53 12.93 -25.51
C TRP A 28 5.33 14.07 -26.13
N ASP A 29 5.43 14.15 -27.48
CA ASP A 29 6.10 15.26 -28.20
C ASP A 29 5.21 16.50 -28.38
N GLN A 30 3.97 16.47 -27.96
CA GLN A 30 3.20 17.70 -27.81
C GLN A 30 3.56 18.30 -26.43
N GLN A 31 4.63 19.09 -26.41
CA GLN A 31 4.73 20.15 -25.40
C GLN A 31 3.41 20.92 -25.43
N PRO A 32 2.72 21.05 -24.29
CA PRO A 32 1.60 21.97 -24.23
C PRO A 32 2.14 23.33 -24.72
N SER A 33 1.45 23.89 -25.70
CA SER A 33 1.75 25.23 -26.22
C SER A 33 1.97 26.16 -25.03
N SER A 34 3.02 26.97 -25.09
CA SER A 34 3.44 27.96 -24.09
C SER A 34 2.43 29.09 -23.84
N ASP A 35 1.16 28.85 -24.00
CA ASP A 35 0.09 29.66 -23.46
C ASP A 35 -0.11 29.27 -22.00
N ALA A 36 0.93 29.53 -21.20
CA ALA A 36 0.81 29.56 -19.76
C ALA A 36 -0.18 30.68 -19.43
N ILE A 37 -1.42 30.30 -19.20
CA ILE A 37 -2.40 31.14 -18.53
C ILE A 37 -1.75 31.49 -17.18
N ALA A 38 -1.36 32.72 -17.01
CA ALA A 38 -0.81 33.23 -15.77
C ALA A 38 -1.88 33.04 -14.70
N SER A 39 -1.81 31.97 -13.95
CA SER A 39 -2.66 31.77 -12.79
C SER A 39 -2.30 32.83 -11.77
N ASN A 40 -3.33 33.48 -11.19
CA ASN A 40 -3.19 34.47 -10.14
C ASN A 40 -2.79 33.86 -8.77
N ASP A 41 -2.47 32.58 -8.71
CA ASP A 41 -1.97 31.91 -7.51
C ASP A 41 -0.45 31.72 -7.61
N ASP A 42 0.25 31.70 -6.46
CA ASP A 42 1.70 31.43 -6.35
C ASP A 42 1.97 29.95 -6.65
N ALA A 43 1.73 29.50 -7.90
CA ALA A 43 1.95 28.14 -8.32
C ALA A 43 3.44 27.80 -8.34
N PRO A 44 3.90 26.72 -7.70
CA PRO A 44 5.29 26.28 -7.82
C PRO A 44 5.59 25.83 -9.25
N SER A 45 6.84 26.01 -9.68
CA SER A 45 7.30 25.67 -11.03
C SER A 45 7.03 24.21 -11.41
N TYR A 46 7.02 23.30 -10.44
CA TYR A 46 6.80 21.87 -10.62
C TYR A 46 5.31 21.46 -10.70
N ARG A 47 4.32 22.36 -10.46
CA ARG A 47 2.88 21.99 -10.44
C ARG A 47 2.44 21.20 -11.67
N SER A 48 2.76 21.68 -12.86
CA SER A 48 2.32 21.03 -14.10
C SER A 48 2.86 19.61 -14.24
N GLU A 49 4.12 19.42 -13.89
CA GLU A 49 4.77 18.10 -13.95
C GLU A 49 4.25 17.16 -12.85
N LEU A 50 4.08 17.65 -11.63
CA LEU A 50 3.49 16.92 -10.52
C LEU A 50 2.10 16.37 -10.87
N LEU A 51 1.24 17.21 -11.43
CA LEU A 51 -0.11 16.83 -11.83
C LEU A 51 -0.10 15.83 -13.00
N SER A 52 0.79 16.01 -13.97
CA SER A 52 0.95 15.09 -15.11
C SER A 52 1.44 13.71 -14.65
N LEU A 53 2.41 13.66 -13.73
CA LEU A 53 2.91 12.43 -13.12
C LEU A 53 1.81 11.72 -12.33
N HIS A 54 1.11 12.44 -11.45
CA HIS A 54 0.01 11.89 -10.64
C HIS A 54 -1.12 11.34 -11.52
N LYS A 55 -1.53 12.10 -12.55
CA LYS A 55 -2.52 11.64 -13.53
C LYS A 55 -2.11 10.33 -14.18
N SER A 56 -0.90 10.25 -14.71
CA SER A 56 -0.42 9.06 -15.42
C SER A 56 -0.35 7.83 -14.52
N LEU A 57 0.06 8.00 -13.28
CA LEU A 57 0.05 6.93 -12.27
C LEU A 57 -1.37 6.39 -12.03
N ILE A 58 -2.37 7.28 -11.89
CA ILE A 58 -3.77 6.89 -11.64
C ILE A 58 -4.38 6.23 -12.87
N GLU A 59 -4.19 6.79 -14.07
CA GLU A 59 -4.74 6.25 -15.32
C GLU A 59 -4.23 4.85 -15.63
N THR A 60 -3.00 4.53 -15.20
CA THR A 60 -2.47 3.18 -15.32
C THR A 60 -3.02 2.31 -14.19
N SER A 61 -3.92 1.38 -14.54
CA SER A 61 -4.51 0.45 -13.57
C SER A 61 -3.46 -0.42 -12.92
N SER A 62 -3.53 -0.55 -11.59
CA SER A 62 -2.59 -1.32 -10.79
C SER A 62 -3.25 -1.95 -9.56
N VAL A 63 -4.43 -2.54 -9.75
CA VAL A 63 -5.05 -3.35 -8.68
C VAL A 63 -4.06 -4.40 -8.24
N SER A 64 -3.90 -4.57 -6.90
CA SER A 64 -2.93 -5.50 -6.30
C SER A 64 -2.93 -6.85 -7.00
N GLY A 65 -1.75 -7.29 -7.43
CA GLY A 65 -1.54 -8.47 -8.29
C GLY A 65 -1.40 -8.13 -9.78
N THR A 66 -1.78 -6.93 -10.23
CA THR A 66 -1.73 -6.51 -11.64
C THR A 66 -0.87 -5.27 -11.89
N GLU A 67 0.15 -5.05 -11.07
CA GLU A 67 0.95 -3.81 -11.02
C GLU A 67 1.99 -3.68 -12.14
N HIS A 68 2.15 -4.72 -12.97
CA HIS A 68 3.18 -4.78 -14.02
C HIS A 68 3.23 -3.52 -14.88
N ASP A 69 2.09 -3.10 -15.41
CA ASP A 69 2.03 -2.02 -16.41
C ASP A 69 2.39 -0.67 -15.79
N VAL A 70 1.95 -0.38 -14.55
CA VAL A 70 2.36 0.84 -13.83
C VAL A 70 3.83 0.82 -13.47
N GLY A 71 4.38 -0.34 -13.09
CA GLY A 71 5.80 -0.50 -12.81
C GLY A 71 6.67 -0.22 -14.05
N VAL A 72 6.30 -0.77 -15.20
CA VAL A 72 6.99 -0.50 -16.48
C VAL A 72 6.89 0.97 -16.88
N TRP A 73 5.72 1.57 -16.72
CA TRP A 73 5.52 2.99 -17.03
C TRP A 73 6.40 3.87 -16.12
N LEU A 74 6.38 3.60 -14.81
CA LEU A 74 7.13 4.38 -13.82
C LEU A 74 8.64 4.25 -14.03
N GLU A 75 9.15 3.05 -14.31
CA GLU A 75 10.53 2.82 -14.65
C GLU A 75 10.94 3.69 -15.88
N GLY A 76 10.18 3.63 -16.97
CA GLY A 76 10.45 4.43 -18.17
C GLY A 76 10.36 5.95 -17.92
N TYR A 77 9.48 6.40 -17.04
CA TYR A 77 9.41 7.80 -16.61
C TYR A 77 10.69 8.22 -15.87
N LEU A 78 11.13 7.42 -14.91
CA LEU A 78 12.34 7.71 -14.11
C LEU A 78 13.61 7.64 -14.95
N GLU A 79 13.71 6.73 -15.90
CA GLU A 79 14.84 6.67 -16.85
C GLU A 79 14.93 7.91 -17.74
N LYS A 80 13.80 8.42 -18.24
CA LYS A 80 13.75 9.69 -18.98
C LYS A 80 14.18 10.88 -18.14
N LYS A 81 13.97 10.82 -16.84
CA LYS A 81 14.47 11.80 -15.86
C LYS A 81 15.95 11.61 -15.52
N GLY A 82 16.61 10.59 -16.06
CA GLY A 82 18.04 10.32 -15.89
C GLY A 82 18.35 9.50 -14.64
N TYR A 83 17.39 8.76 -14.10
CA TYR A 83 17.68 7.75 -13.09
C TYR A 83 18.19 6.47 -13.72
N THR A 84 19.03 5.77 -12.98
CA THR A 84 19.28 4.35 -13.18
C THR A 84 18.17 3.61 -12.45
N THR A 85 17.55 2.63 -13.08
CA THR A 85 16.46 1.85 -12.52
C THR A 85 16.85 0.38 -12.35
N SER A 86 16.15 -0.32 -11.48
CA SER A 86 16.25 -1.76 -11.30
C SER A 86 14.91 -2.33 -10.90
N ARG A 87 14.53 -3.44 -11.52
CA ARG A 87 13.36 -4.23 -11.14
C ARG A 87 13.75 -5.24 -10.08
N GLN A 88 12.98 -5.31 -9.03
CA GLN A 88 13.07 -6.36 -8.04
C GLN A 88 11.80 -7.19 -8.10
N GLU A 89 11.87 -8.37 -8.72
CA GLU A 89 10.73 -9.25 -8.90
C GLU A 89 10.14 -9.69 -7.56
N VAL A 90 8.81 -9.75 -7.53
CA VAL A 90 7.99 -10.18 -6.39
C VAL A 90 7.12 -11.35 -6.84
N GLU A 91 6.92 -12.31 -5.95
CA GLU A 91 6.11 -13.49 -6.22
C GLU A 91 4.71 -13.13 -6.77
N PRO A 92 4.16 -13.90 -7.71
CA PRO A 92 2.85 -13.64 -8.26
C PRO A 92 1.75 -13.75 -7.19
N PHE A 93 0.74 -12.90 -7.32
CA PHE A 93 -0.49 -12.96 -6.55
C PHE A 93 -1.57 -13.73 -7.33
N GLU A 94 -2.71 -14.05 -6.71
CA GLU A 94 -3.76 -14.92 -7.29
C GLU A 94 -4.26 -14.45 -8.67
N ASN A 95 -4.29 -13.13 -8.89
CA ASN A 95 -4.78 -12.49 -10.12
C ASN A 95 -3.64 -11.98 -11.03
N THR A 96 -2.39 -12.32 -10.75
CA THR A 96 -1.26 -11.88 -11.59
C THR A 96 -1.35 -12.52 -12.97
N PRO A 97 -1.43 -11.72 -14.05
CA PRO A 97 -1.55 -12.25 -15.40
C PRO A 97 -0.26 -12.95 -15.85
N GLU A 98 -0.41 -14.03 -16.60
CA GLU A 98 0.73 -14.74 -17.20
C GLU A 98 1.54 -13.79 -18.10
N GLY A 99 2.88 -13.81 -17.96
CA GLY A 99 3.78 -12.97 -18.72
C GLY A 99 3.87 -11.51 -18.24
N LYS A 100 3.19 -11.14 -17.15
CA LYS A 100 3.28 -9.82 -16.54
C LYS A 100 3.72 -9.92 -15.08
N PRO A 101 5.02 -10.20 -14.82
CA PRO A 101 5.53 -10.33 -13.45
C PRO A 101 5.38 -9.03 -12.67
N ARG A 102 5.11 -9.17 -11.38
CA ARG A 102 5.09 -8.05 -10.42
C ARG A 102 6.51 -7.74 -10.00
N PHE A 103 6.81 -6.48 -9.81
CA PHE A 103 8.15 -6.06 -9.34
C PHE A 103 8.11 -4.70 -8.65
N ASN A 104 8.99 -4.53 -7.66
CA ASN A 104 9.30 -3.21 -7.11
C ASN A 104 10.17 -2.44 -8.11
N VAL A 105 9.98 -1.13 -8.16
CA VAL A 105 10.83 -0.22 -8.94
C VAL A 105 11.81 0.46 -7.98
N LEU A 106 13.10 0.20 -8.16
CA LEU A 106 14.18 0.93 -7.50
C LEU A 106 14.75 1.95 -8.48
N ALA A 107 15.04 3.18 -8.00
CA ALA A 107 15.62 4.21 -8.85
C ALA A 107 16.61 5.09 -8.06
N TRP A 108 17.72 5.45 -8.72
CA TRP A 108 18.75 6.31 -8.12
C TRP A 108 19.47 7.11 -9.21
N ARG A 109 20.04 8.24 -8.81
CA ARG A 109 20.89 9.02 -9.70
C ARG A 109 22.33 8.52 -9.62
N GLN A 110 22.97 8.35 -10.78
CA GLN A 110 24.37 7.96 -10.86
C GLN A 110 25.13 8.87 -11.84
N ASP A 111 26.03 9.68 -11.34
CA ASP A 111 26.92 10.54 -12.14
C ASP A 111 28.34 9.92 -12.21
N GLY A 112 28.53 8.89 -12.91
CA GLY A 112 29.75 8.25 -13.45
C GLY A 112 31.01 8.11 -12.57
N LYS A 113 31.15 8.73 -11.39
CA LYS A 113 32.38 8.75 -10.57
C LYS A 113 32.20 8.47 -9.08
N LYS A 114 31.04 8.76 -8.50
CA LYS A 114 30.78 8.49 -7.10
C LYS A 114 30.20 7.10 -6.92
N THR A 115 30.59 6.43 -5.85
CA THR A 115 29.94 5.18 -5.44
C THR A 115 28.54 5.48 -4.93
N PHE A 116 27.55 4.76 -5.46
CA PHE A 116 26.19 4.80 -4.93
C PHE A 116 26.18 4.12 -3.55
N ASP A 117 25.84 4.88 -2.52
CA ASP A 117 25.79 4.44 -1.11
C ASP A 117 24.59 5.10 -0.44
N PRO A 118 23.37 4.59 -0.68
CA PRO A 118 22.15 5.21 -0.18
C PRO A 118 22.10 5.16 1.35
N LYS A 119 21.77 6.29 1.94
CA LYS A 119 21.52 6.46 3.38
C LYS A 119 20.05 6.68 3.68
N VAL A 120 19.33 7.26 2.72
CA VAL A 120 17.90 7.52 2.83
C VAL A 120 17.16 6.80 1.71
N CYS A 121 16.13 6.04 2.08
CA CYS A 121 15.17 5.48 1.16
C CYS A 121 13.87 6.29 1.23
N VAL A 122 13.33 6.68 0.09
CA VAL A 122 12.02 7.31 -0.03
C VAL A 122 11.11 6.32 -0.74
N SER A 123 10.05 5.89 -0.08
CA SER A 123 9.22 4.78 -0.53
C SER A 123 7.73 5.03 -0.39
N SER A 124 6.96 4.48 -1.31
CA SER A 124 5.51 4.35 -1.25
C SER A 124 5.08 3.18 -2.14
N HIS A 125 3.81 2.80 -2.09
CA HIS A 125 3.30 1.73 -2.91
C HIS A 125 2.64 2.23 -4.21
N ILE A 126 2.62 1.36 -5.23
CA ILE A 126 2.04 1.64 -6.54
C ILE A 126 0.82 0.78 -6.86
N ASP A 127 0.52 -0.19 -6.03
CA ASP A 127 -0.74 -0.93 -6.11
C ASP A 127 -1.90 -0.18 -5.46
N VAL A 128 -3.11 -0.62 -5.76
CA VAL A 128 -4.36 -0.04 -5.25
C VAL A 128 -5.40 -1.13 -5.03
N VAL A 129 -6.35 -0.90 -4.11
CA VAL A 129 -7.51 -1.78 -3.93
C VAL A 129 -8.45 -1.73 -5.16
N PRO A 130 -9.18 -2.83 -5.47
CA PRO A 130 -10.23 -2.80 -6.48
C PRO A 130 -11.46 -1.98 -6.03
N PRO A 131 -12.30 -1.48 -6.99
CA PRO A 131 -12.07 -1.48 -8.44
C PRO A 131 -11.16 -0.32 -8.87
N HIS A 132 -10.58 -0.41 -10.06
CA HIS A 132 -9.95 0.74 -10.70
C HIS A 132 -11.00 1.84 -10.96
N ILE A 133 -10.66 3.08 -10.56
CA ILE A 133 -11.45 4.28 -10.81
C ILE A 133 -10.54 5.24 -11.58
N PRO A 134 -10.91 5.66 -12.80
CA PRO A 134 -10.07 6.51 -13.62
C PRO A 134 -9.83 7.89 -12.98
N TYR A 135 -8.77 8.55 -13.43
CA TYR A 135 -8.45 9.91 -13.04
C TYR A 135 -9.57 10.88 -13.42
N GLY A 136 -9.89 11.79 -12.52
CA GLY A 136 -10.74 12.95 -12.74
C GLY A 136 -10.10 14.18 -12.12
N ILE A 137 -10.38 15.34 -12.69
CA ILE A 137 -10.01 16.66 -12.16
C ILE A 137 -11.16 17.63 -12.42
N ASP A 138 -11.39 18.56 -11.51
CA ASP A 138 -12.43 19.58 -11.68
C ASP A 138 -12.19 20.40 -12.94
N ASP A 139 -13.28 20.77 -13.62
CA ASP A 139 -13.24 21.61 -14.82
C ASP A 139 -12.81 23.06 -14.48
N GLY A 140 -12.10 23.69 -15.40
CA GLY A 140 -11.72 25.10 -15.31
C GLY A 140 -10.23 25.31 -15.09
N GLU A 141 -9.87 26.50 -14.59
CA GLU A 141 -8.49 26.85 -14.25
C GLU A 141 -8.02 26.04 -13.04
N VAL A 142 -6.81 25.50 -13.13
CA VAL A 142 -6.21 24.72 -12.04
C VAL A 142 -5.69 25.64 -10.95
N THR A 143 -6.31 25.57 -9.78
CA THR A 143 -5.91 26.31 -8.58
C THR A 143 -5.52 25.33 -7.47
N LYS A 144 -5.11 25.82 -6.31
CA LYS A 144 -4.82 25.02 -5.12
C LYS A 144 -6.03 24.22 -4.62
N GLU A 145 -7.24 24.76 -4.82
CA GLU A 145 -8.51 24.16 -4.40
C GLU A 145 -9.05 23.12 -5.39
N THR A 146 -8.47 23.04 -6.60
CA THR A 146 -8.91 22.09 -7.63
C THR A 146 -8.83 20.66 -7.09
N MET A 147 -9.97 19.95 -7.18
CA MET A 147 -10.09 18.58 -6.71
C MET A 147 -9.65 17.59 -7.78
N ILE A 148 -8.88 16.60 -7.35
CA ILE A 148 -8.45 15.47 -8.16
C ILE A 148 -9.10 14.21 -7.58
N THR A 149 -9.61 13.35 -8.44
CA THR A 149 -10.28 12.10 -8.06
C THR A 149 -9.68 10.91 -8.79
N GLY A 150 -9.89 9.71 -8.26
CA GLY A 150 -9.47 8.46 -8.88
C GLY A 150 -8.94 7.46 -7.85
N ARG A 151 -8.95 6.17 -8.18
CA ARG A 151 -8.40 5.14 -7.30
C ARG A 151 -6.88 5.27 -7.23
N GLY A 152 -6.34 5.41 -6.01
CA GLY A 152 -4.93 5.68 -5.78
C GLY A 152 -4.58 7.17 -5.76
N SER A 153 -5.55 8.08 -5.98
CA SER A 153 -5.26 9.52 -5.92
C SER A 153 -4.70 9.94 -4.55
N VAL A 154 -5.16 9.28 -3.50
CA VAL A 154 -4.69 9.46 -2.12
C VAL A 154 -3.81 8.29 -1.70
N ASP A 155 -4.23 7.07 -1.93
CA ASP A 155 -3.66 5.85 -1.36
C ASP A 155 -3.06 4.95 -2.46
N ALA A 156 -1.70 5.05 -2.74
CA ALA A 156 -0.80 6.09 -2.27
C ALA A 156 -0.04 6.76 -3.43
N LYS A 157 -0.61 6.79 -4.66
CA LYS A 157 0.05 7.39 -5.85
C LYS A 157 0.23 8.91 -5.72
N GLY A 158 -0.57 9.59 -4.86
CA GLY A 158 -0.32 10.97 -4.46
C GLY A 158 1.02 11.12 -3.76
N SER A 159 1.36 10.22 -2.84
CA SER A 159 2.67 10.15 -2.19
C SER A 159 3.78 9.85 -3.19
N VAL A 160 3.60 8.88 -4.10
CA VAL A 160 4.57 8.56 -5.16
C VAL A 160 4.93 9.78 -5.99
N ALA A 161 3.91 10.51 -6.48
CA ALA A 161 4.11 11.70 -7.30
C ALA A 161 4.82 12.82 -6.53
N ALA A 162 4.38 13.09 -5.30
CA ALA A 162 4.98 14.12 -4.45
C ALA A 162 6.43 13.79 -4.05
N GLN A 163 6.75 12.53 -3.76
CA GLN A 163 8.09 12.06 -3.43
C GLN A 163 9.06 12.24 -4.61
N ILE A 164 8.68 11.81 -5.80
CA ILE A 164 9.50 11.97 -7.01
C ILE A 164 9.76 13.46 -7.27
N THR A 165 8.71 14.27 -7.24
CA THR A 165 8.82 15.71 -7.48
C THR A 165 9.71 16.39 -6.43
N ALA A 166 9.58 16.02 -5.15
CA ALA A 166 10.41 16.56 -4.07
C ALA A 166 11.90 16.24 -4.26
N VAL A 167 12.22 15.00 -4.65
CA VAL A 167 13.60 14.57 -4.90
C VAL A 167 14.17 15.27 -6.13
N GLU A 168 13.40 15.39 -7.22
CA GLU A 168 13.82 16.09 -8.43
C GLU A 168 14.15 17.56 -8.14
N ASP A 169 13.24 18.26 -7.46
CA ASP A 169 13.44 19.68 -7.11
C ASP A 169 14.69 19.89 -6.21
N LEU A 170 14.91 19.00 -5.24
CA LEU A 170 16.09 19.06 -4.38
C LEU A 170 17.40 18.80 -5.15
N ILE A 171 17.36 17.90 -6.13
CA ILE A 171 18.53 17.60 -6.99
C ILE A 171 18.81 18.76 -7.93
N GLU A 172 17.78 19.28 -8.60
CA GLU A 172 17.90 20.40 -9.56
C GLU A 172 18.49 21.63 -8.88
N HIS A 173 18.08 21.92 -7.65
CA HIS A 173 18.59 23.04 -6.86
C HIS A 173 19.89 22.72 -6.09
N GLY A 174 20.50 21.55 -6.29
CA GLY A 174 21.76 21.15 -5.64
C GLY A 174 21.69 21.10 -4.12
N LYS A 175 20.52 20.78 -3.55
CA LYS A 175 20.28 20.76 -2.11
C LYS A 175 20.71 19.46 -1.44
N ILE A 176 20.81 18.37 -2.20
CA ILE A 176 21.17 17.03 -1.73
C ILE A 176 22.24 16.38 -2.60
N ASP A 177 22.99 15.42 -2.03
CA ASP A 177 23.83 14.50 -2.79
C ASP A 177 22.96 13.32 -3.25
N PRO A 178 22.61 13.21 -4.56
CA PRO A 178 21.69 12.20 -5.05
C PRO A 178 22.20 10.76 -4.86
N HIS A 179 23.55 10.54 -4.66
CA HIS A 179 24.11 9.22 -4.40
C HIS A 179 23.77 8.68 -3.02
N LYS A 180 23.23 9.51 -2.14
CA LYS A 180 22.82 9.15 -0.78
C LYS A 180 21.34 8.77 -0.68
N LEU A 181 20.61 8.79 -1.79
CA LEU A 181 19.16 8.56 -1.81
C LEU A 181 18.80 7.48 -2.81
N VAL A 182 17.88 6.59 -2.43
CA VAL A 182 17.19 5.63 -3.29
C VAL A 182 15.69 5.86 -3.22
N LEU A 183 15.04 5.86 -4.38
CA LEU A 183 13.60 5.76 -4.50
C LEU A 183 13.21 4.28 -4.60
N LEU A 184 12.20 3.89 -3.86
CA LEU A 184 11.66 2.53 -3.86
C LEU A 184 10.13 2.60 -3.96
N PHE A 185 9.60 2.06 -5.06
CA PHE A 185 8.15 1.96 -5.23
C PHE A 185 7.75 0.50 -5.24
N VAL A 186 6.98 0.12 -4.22
CA VAL A 186 6.67 -1.28 -3.94
C VAL A 186 5.29 -1.69 -4.46
N VAL A 187 5.10 -2.99 -4.63
CA VAL A 187 3.85 -3.64 -5.01
C VAL A 187 3.28 -4.43 -3.84
N GLY A 188 1.95 -4.62 -3.82
CA GLY A 188 1.28 -5.53 -2.89
C GLY A 188 1.15 -5.05 -1.46
N GLU A 189 1.29 -3.76 -1.18
CA GLU A 189 1.06 -3.18 0.14
C GLU A 189 -0.36 -3.47 0.62
N GLU A 190 -1.35 -3.22 -0.22
CA GLU A 190 -2.79 -3.33 0.03
C GLU A 190 -3.27 -4.75 0.37
N VAL A 191 -2.39 -5.74 0.28
CA VAL A 191 -2.75 -7.15 0.51
C VAL A 191 -1.82 -7.85 1.50
N LYS A 192 -0.53 -7.98 1.19
CA LYS A 192 0.43 -8.78 1.99
C LYS A 192 1.70 -8.03 2.35
N GLY A 193 1.98 -6.87 1.75
CA GLY A 193 3.25 -6.16 1.88
C GLY A 193 4.44 -6.96 1.34
N ASP A 194 4.20 -7.82 0.34
CA ASP A 194 5.20 -8.73 -0.20
C ASP A 194 6.31 -8.00 -0.95
N GLY A 195 6.01 -6.85 -1.56
CA GLY A 195 7.02 -5.99 -2.17
C GLY A 195 8.04 -5.47 -1.17
N MET A 196 7.59 -4.88 -0.07
CA MET A 196 8.50 -4.37 0.98
C MET A 196 9.24 -5.52 1.69
N ARG A 197 8.59 -6.66 1.91
CA ARG A 197 9.25 -7.85 2.46
C ARG A 197 10.38 -8.35 1.56
N ARG A 198 10.16 -8.36 0.24
CA ARG A 198 11.19 -8.74 -0.74
C ARG A 198 12.39 -7.77 -0.71
N PHE A 199 12.11 -6.46 -0.55
CA PHE A 199 13.18 -5.47 -0.38
C PHE A 199 13.94 -5.66 0.93
N SER A 200 13.24 -5.91 2.04
CA SER A 200 13.84 -6.23 3.33
C SER A 200 14.75 -7.46 3.26
N GLU A 201 14.30 -8.54 2.62
CA GLU A 201 15.09 -9.76 2.41
C GLU A 201 16.35 -9.49 1.59
N ALA A 202 16.25 -8.69 0.53
CA ALA A 202 17.40 -8.34 -0.30
C ALA A 202 18.49 -7.58 0.46
N ILE A 203 18.11 -6.74 1.43
CA ILE A 203 19.06 -6.07 2.32
C ILE A 203 19.65 -7.08 3.33
N GLU A 204 18.83 -7.92 3.97
CA GLU A 204 19.28 -8.91 4.93
C GLU A 204 20.26 -9.93 4.31
N THR A 205 19.99 -10.38 3.09
CA THR A 205 20.84 -11.32 2.34
C THR A 205 22.04 -10.67 1.65
N LYS A 206 22.13 -9.35 1.69
CA LYS A 206 23.16 -8.53 1.00
C LYS A 206 23.11 -8.62 -0.53
N GLU A 207 21.98 -9.01 -1.10
CA GLU A 207 21.69 -8.85 -2.52
C GLU A 207 21.72 -7.35 -2.89
N LEU A 208 21.11 -6.52 -2.00
CA LEU A 208 21.27 -5.07 -2.00
C LEU A 208 22.15 -4.68 -0.81
N PRO A 209 23.41 -4.23 -1.04
CA PRO A 209 24.33 -3.92 0.05
C PRO A 209 24.07 -2.52 0.65
N TYR A 210 22.79 -2.17 0.87
CA TYR A 210 22.40 -0.89 1.41
C TYR A 210 22.49 -0.89 2.94
N SER A 211 22.92 0.27 3.47
CA SER A 211 22.91 0.56 4.90
C SER A 211 22.14 1.86 5.08
N LEU A 212 20.84 1.73 5.27
CA LEU A 212 19.92 2.85 5.37
C LEU A 212 19.92 3.43 6.79
N ASP A 213 20.11 4.74 6.90
CA ASP A 213 20.01 5.48 8.16
C ASP A 213 18.54 5.88 8.41
N ALA A 214 17.79 6.16 7.34
CA ALA A 214 16.38 6.52 7.43
C ALA A 214 15.57 6.02 6.22
N VAL A 215 14.26 5.78 6.45
CA VAL A 215 13.27 5.48 5.44
C VAL A 215 12.04 6.37 5.61
N ILE A 216 11.61 7.00 4.53
CA ILE A 216 10.42 7.87 4.48
C ILE A 216 9.33 7.11 3.73
N PHE A 217 8.32 6.66 4.46
CA PHE A 217 7.16 5.96 3.92
C PHE A 217 6.06 6.95 3.55
N GLY A 218 5.51 6.79 2.35
CA GLY A 218 4.47 7.64 1.81
C GLY A 218 3.10 7.03 1.95
N GLU A 219 2.24 7.64 2.80
CA GLU A 219 0.87 7.22 3.08
C GLU A 219 -0.02 8.45 3.36
N PRO A 220 -1.35 8.36 3.24
CA PRO A 220 -2.24 9.50 3.50
C PRO A 220 -2.33 9.86 4.98
N THR A 221 -1.53 10.81 5.43
CA THR A 221 -1.45 11.25 6.82
C THR A 221 -1.99 12.67 7.06
N GLU A 222 -2.81 13.21 6.15
CA GLU A 222 -3.34 14.58 6.25
C GLU A 222 -2.22 15.64 6.32
N LEU A 223 -1.09 15.41 5.62
CA LEU A 223 0.09 16.29 5.66
C LEU A 223 0.72 16.45 7.05
N LYS A 224 0.36 15.57 7.99
CA LYS A 224 0.91 15.52 9.34
C LYS A 224 1.98 14.43 9.44
N LEU A 225 2.95 14.62 10.30
CA LEU A 225 3.97 13.60 10.55
C LEU A 225 3.42 12.56 11.53
N ALA A 226 3.32 11.32 11.10
CA ALA A 226 2.74 10.27 11.92
C ALA A 226 3.77 9.75 12.95
N CYS A 227 3.37 9.71 14.23
CA CYS A 227 4.16 9.11 15.30
C CYS A 227 4.06 7.57 15.33
N GLY A 228 3.34 7.00 14.38
CA GLY A 228 3.15 5.56 14.20
C GLY A 228 1.71 5.19 13.88
N HIS A 229 1.48 3.89 13.82
CA HIS A 229 0.17 3.32 13.51
C HIS A 229 -0.17 2.10 14.37
N LYS A 230 -1.46 1.77 14.44
CA LYS A 230 -1.90 0.55 15.14
C LYS A 230 -1.36 -0.70 14.46
N GLY A 231 -1.15 -1.73 15.27
CA GLY A 231 -0.89 -3.06 14.79
C GLY A 231 -2.14 -3.70 14.18
N MET A 232 -1.98 -4.91 13.69
CA MET A 232 -3.02 -5.69 13.05
C MET A 232 -3.01 -7.14 13.56
N LEU A 233 -4.20 -7.73 13.66
CA LEU A 233 -4.40 -9.17 13.79
C LEU A 233 -5.59 -9.56 12.91
N GLY A 234 -5.36 -10.43 11.93
CA GLY A 234 -6.38 -10.99 11.06
C GLY A 234 -6.57 -12.47 11.33
N CYS A 235 -7.82 -12.90 11.59
CA CYS A 235 -8.14 -14.31 11.80
C CYS A 235 -9.43 -14.71 11.12
N ASP A 236 -9.47 -15.92 10.59
CA ASP A 236 -10.70 -16.63 10.31
C ASP A 236 -11.02 -17.57 11.51
N VAL A 237 -12.18 -17.37 12.12
CA VAL A 237 -12.64 -18.17 13.27
C VAL A 237 -13.74 -19.10 12.82
N THR A 238 -13.54 -20.39 12.98
CA THR A 238 -14.54 -21.42 12.68
C THR A 238 -15.08 -22.02 13.97
N THR A 239 -16.41 -22.06 14.13
CA THR A 239 -17.08 -22.73 15.24
C THR A 239 -17.69 -24.03 14.79
N LYS A 240 -17.49 -25.09 15.57
CA LYS A 240 -18.11 -26.41 15.36
C LYS A 240 -19.24 -26.62 16.37
N GLY A 241 -20.40 -26.96 15.84
CA GLY A 241 -21.57 -27.33 16.59
C GLY A 241 -22.00 -28.76 16.31
N PHE A 242 -23.24 -29.06 16.64
CA PHE A 242 -23.90 -30.34 16.35
C PHE A 242 -25.31 -30.08 15.83
N PRO A 243 -25.63 -30.52 14.60
CA PRO A 243 -26.91 -30.19 13.96
C PRO A 243 -28.09 -30.97 14.57
N GLY A 244 -29.27 -30.40 14.43
CA GLY A 244 -30.52 -31.00 14.90
C GLY A 244 -31.74 -30.20 14.48
N HIS A 245 -32.92 -30.72 14.80
CA HIS A 245 -34.17 -30.00 14.55
C HIS A 245 -34.33 -28.84 15.54
N SER A 246 -34.56 -27.61 15.07
CA SER A 246 -34.58 -26.40 15.90
C SER A 246 -35.67 -26.40 16.99
N GLY A 247 -36.74 -27.18 16.84
CA GLY A 247 -37.76 -27.39 17.85
C GLY A 247 -37.30 -28.20 19.06
N TYR A 248 -36.11 -28.85 18.99
CA TYR A 248 -35.56 -29.69 20.04
C TYR A 248 -34.10 -29.29 20.33
N PRO A 249 -33.88 -28.07 20.85
CA PRO A 249 -32.54 -27.47 20.96
C PRO A 249 -31.56 -28.30 21.83
N TRP A 250 -32.06 -29.12 22.74
CA TRP A 250 -31.24 -30.00 23.55
C TRP A 250 -30.62 -31.18 22.82
N LEU A 251 -31.04 -31.45 21.56
CA LEU A 251 -30.48 -32.52 20.72
C LEU A 251 -29.28 -32.05 19.90
N GLY A 252 -29.00 -30.74 19.87
CA GLY A 252 -27.93 -30.17 19.09
C GLY A 252 -27.11 -29.12 19.85
N LYS A 253 -26.11 -28.56 19.18
CA LYS A 253 -25.24 -27.51 19.68
C LYS A 253 -25.09 -26.46 18.58
N SER A 254 -25.66 -25.29 18.74
CA SER A 254 -25.69 -24.27 17.70
C SER A 254 -24.36 -23.55 17.59
N ALA A 255 -23.66 -23.74 16.45
CA ALA A 255 -22.42 -23.01 16.15
C ALA A 255 -22.64 -21.49 16.11
N ASN A 256 -23.78 -21.03 15.55
CA ASN A 256 -24.11 -19.60 15.52
C ASN A 256 -24.28 -19.03 16.94
N GLU A 257 -24.97 -19.74 17.82
CA GLU A 257 -25.18 -19.25 19.20
C GLU A 257 -23.86 -19.14 19.96
N LEU A 258 -22.97 -20.13 19.83
CA LEU A 258 -21.64 -20.09 20.45
C LEU A 258 -20.83 -18.91 19.93
N MET A 259 -20.80 -18.71 18.60
CA MET A 259 -20.07 -17.61 17.97
C MET A 259 -20.60 -16.24 18.44
N ILE A 260 -21.92 -16.05 18.45
CA ILE A 260 -22.57 -14.81 18.91
C ILE A 260 -22.22 -14.52 20.36
N ARG A 261 -22.31 -15.54 21.26
CA ARG A 261 -21.98 -15.37 22.69
C ARG A 261 -20.52 -15.00 22.90
N ALA A 262 -19.59 -15.62 22.18
CA ALA A 262 -18.18 -15.33 22.28
C ALA A 262 -17.85 -13.91 21.80
N PHE A 263 -18.34 -13.52 20.62
CA PHE A 263 -18.08 -12.18 20.11
C PHE A 263 -18.79 -11.07 20.91
N ALA A 264 -19.96 -11.31 21.48
CA ALA A 264 -20.58 -10.35 22.39
C ALA A 264 -19.64 -10.04 23.57
N LYS A 265 -19.02 -11.07 24.18
CA LYS A 265 -18.04 -10.86 25.25
C LYS A 265 -16.79 -10.13 24.76
N VAL A 266 -16.25 -10.49 23.57
CA VAL A 266 -15.08 -9.82 22.98
C VAL A 266 -15.34 -8.33 22.78
N LEU A 267 -16.50 -7.96 22.24
CA LEU A 267 -16.88 -6.57 21.98
C LEU A 267 -17.04 -5.74 23.26
N ASP A 268 -17.38 -6.37 24.38
CA ASP A 268 -17.54 -5.73 25.69
C ASP A 268 -16.23 -5.76 26.52
N THR A 269 -15.16 -6.39 26.02
CA THR A 269 -13.90 -6.56 26.77
C THR A 269 -12.84 -5.54 26.34
N ASP A 270 -12.11 -4.97 27.30
CA ASP A 270 -10.90 -4.18 27.04
C ASP A 270 -9.76 -5.10 26.58
N LEU A 271 -9.48 -5.06 25.29
CA LEU A 271 -8.40 -5.83 24.67
C LEU A 271 -7.01 -5.17 24.80
N GLY A 272 -6.97 -3.97 25.37
CA GLY A 272 -5.77 -3.20 25.64
C GLY A 272 -5.75 -1.86 24.89
N SER A 273 -5.05 -0.92 25.50
CA SER A 273 -4.92 0.46 25.00
C SER A 273 -3.52 1.00 25.27
N SER A 274 -3.18 2.09 24.61
CA SER A 274 -2.01 2.91 24.93
C SER A 274 -2.35 4.40 24.82
N GLU A 275 -1.55 5.25 25.44
CA GLU A 275 -1.72 6.70 25.34
C GLU A 275 -1.56 7.19 23.90
N LEU A 276 -0.59 6.61 23.16
CA LEU A 276 -0.28 7.01 21.80
C LEU A 276 -1.32 6.52 20.77
N PHE A 277 -1.81 5.28 20.90
CA PHE A 277 -2.66 4.63 19.87
C PHE A 277 -4.13 4.48 20.29
N GLY A 278 -4.51 4.91 21.51
CA GLY A 278 -5.87 4.74 22.04
C GLY A 278 -6.23 3.28 22.28
N ASN A 279 -7.45 2.88 21.96
CA ASN A 279 -7.96 1.53 22.23
C ASN A 279 -7.72 0.56 21.08
N THR A 280 -7.48 -0.71 21.41
CA THR A 280 -7.59 -1.83 20.46
C THR A 280 -9.05 -1.97 20.01
N THR A 281 -9.26 -2.11 18.70
CA THR A 281 -10.60 -2.20 18.12
C THR A 281 -10.78 -3.47 17.32
N VAL A 282 -12.01 -3.99 17.29
CA VAL A 282 -12.38 -5.25 16.65
C VAL A 282 -13.42 -4.98 15.57
N ASN A 283 -13.22 -5.54 14.39
CA ASN A 283 -14.19 -5.57 13.31
C ASN A 283 -14.55 -7.02 12.96
N ILE A 284 -15.83 -7.35 13.02
CA ILE A 284 -16.39 -8.61 12.54
C ILE A 284 -16.80 -8.37 11.08
N GLY A 285 -15.88 -8.60 10.15
CA GLY A 285 -16.07 -8.22 8.75
C GLY A 285 -16.96 -9.18 7.94
N ARG A 286 -16.96 -10.45 8.32
CA ARG A 286 -17.76 -11.51 7.66
C ARG A 286 -18.34 -12.41 8.73
N PHE A 287 -19.61 -12.82 8.57
CA PHE A 287 -20.28 -13.78 9.42
C PHE A 287 -21.16 -14.71 8.58
N HIS A 288 -20.87 -16.01 8.61
CA HIS A 288 -21.62 -17.03 7.89
C HIS A 288 -21.93 -18.20 8.82
N GLY A 289 -23.14 -18.73 8.80
CA GLY A 289 -23.48 -19.90 9.60
C GLY A 289 -24.90 -20.41 9.39
N GLY A 290 -25.05 -21.73 9.46
CA GLY A 290 -26.32 -22.41 9.27
C GLY A 290 -26.73 -22.56 7.81
N VAL A 291 -27.73 -23.42 7.56
CA VAL A 291 -28.27 -23.75 6.23
C VAL A 291 -29.76 -23.46 6.10
N ALA A 292 -30.53 -23.48 7.20
CA ALA A 292 -31.95 -23.20 7.21
C ALA A 292 -32.39 -22.79 8.64
N SER A 293 -33.46 -21.99 8.75
CA SER A 293 -33.94 -21.46 10.03
C SER A 293 -34.49 -22.53 11.00
N ASN A 294 -34.89 -23.69 10.49
CA ASN A 294 -35.40 -24.81 11.29
C ASN A 294 -34.35 -25.90 11.55
N VAL A 295 -33.07 -25.64 11.24
CA VAL A 295 -31.92 -26.53 11.51
C VAL A 295 -30.96 -25.86 12.47
N ILE A 296 -30.54 -26.57 13.52
CA ILE A 296 -29.48 -26.09 14.43
C ILE A 296 -28.17 -26.04 13.64
N PRO A 297 -27.49 -24.87 13.55
CA PRO A 297 -26.26 -24.72 12.79
C PRO A 297 -25.11 -25.61 13.29
N GLU A 298 -24.56 -26.41 12.37
CA GLU A 298 -23.38 -27.26 12.65
C GLU A 298 -22.07 -26.46 12.57
N GLU A 299 -22.02 -25.45 11.72
CA GLU A 299 -20.83 -24.64 11.51
C GLU A 299 -21.17 -23.16 11.41
N ALA A 300 -20.29 -22.32 11.96
CA ALA A 300 -20.25 -20.90 11.72
C ALA A 300 -18.82 -20.44 11.43
N LYS A 301 -18.66 -19.43 10.57
CA LYS A 301 -17.36 -18.84 10.23
C LYS A 301 -17.44 -17.32 10.30
N VAL A 302 -16.39 -16.73 10.87
CA VAL A 302 -16.23 -15.29 11.01
C VAL A 302 -14.85 -14.86 10.54
N GLY A 303 -14.81 -13.84 9.67
CA GLY A 303 -13.58 -13.10 9.37
C GLY A 303 -13.42 -11.94 10.35
N LEU A 304 -12.34 -11.94 11.10
CA LEU A 304 -12.02 -11.01 12.18
C LEU A 304 -10.83 -10.13 11.78
N ALA A 305 -10.96 -8.81 11.94
CA ALA A 305 -9.86 -7.86 11.85
C ALA A 305 -9.76 -7.04 13.14
N VAL A 306 -8.57 -7.04 13.75
CA VAL A 306 -8.30 -6.31 14.99
C VAL A 306 -7.23 -5.26 14.73
N ARG A 307 -7.47 -4.03 15.16
CA ARG A 307 -6.46 -2.97 15.19
C ARG A 307 -5.86 -2.91 16.59
N VAL A 308 -4.62 -3.40 16.70
CA VAL A 308 -3.91 -3.57 17.98
C VAL A 308 -3.27 -2.26 18.40
N ALA A 309 -3.62 -1.77 19.59
CA ALA A 309 -3.16 -0.48 20.13
C ALA A 309 -2.16 -0.60 21.29
N SER A 310 -1.89 -1.81 21.78
CA SER A 310 -1.01 -2.03 22.94
C SER A 310 0.00 -3.15 22.69
N GLY A 311 1.05 -3.14 23.50
CA GLY A 311 2.14 -4.11 23.40
C GLY A 311 3.25 -3.67 22.45
N LYS A 312 4.22 -4.54 22.21
CA LYS A 312 5.35 -4.30 21.28
C LYS A 312 4.97 -4.70 19.86
N GLN A 313 5.65 -4.13 18.88
CA GLN A 313 5.47 -4.49 17.47
C GLN A 313 5.58 -6.01 17.24
N ALA A 314 6.54 -6.68 17.90
CA ALA A 314 6.82 -8.10 17.70
C ALA A 314 5.71 -9.04 18.24
N ASP A 315 5.07 -8.69 19.35
CA ASP A 315 4.21 -9.62 20.10
C ASP A 315 2.87 -9.05 20.59
N GLY A 316 2.62 -7.75 20.40
CA GLY A 316 1.37 -7.11 20.85
C GLY A 316 0.12 -7.79 20.31
N HIS A 317 0.15 -8.26 19.07
CA HIS A 317 -0.96 -9.03 18.45
C HIS A 317 -1.17 -10.40 19.12
N VAL A 318 -0.10 -11.06 19.61
CA VAL A 318 -0.21 -12.34 20.31
C VAL A 318 -0.93 -12.17 21.65
N VAL A 319 -0.59 -11.11 22.39
CA VAL A 319 -1.28 -10.78 23.65
C VAL A 319 -2.78 -10.56 23.44
N VAL A 320 -3.15 -9.87 22.36
CA VAL A 320 -4.56 -9.63 22.00
C VAL A 320 -5.24 -10.93 21.56
N HIS A 321 -4.57 -11.74 20.73
CA HIS A 321 -5.04 -13.07 20.32
C HIS A 321 -5.35 -13.94 21.55
N ASP A 322 -4.43 -14.05 22.50
CA ASP A 322 -4.58 -14.88 23.68
C ASP A 322 -5.74 -14.42 24.57
N LYS A 323 -5.97 -13.11 24.69
CA LYS A 323 -7.15 -12.57 25.38
C LYS A 323 -8.45 -12.99 24.69
N ILE A 324 -8.50 -12.87 23.35
CA ILE A 324 -9.67 -13.29 22.56
C ILE A 324 -9.89 -14.79 22.71
N GLN A 325 -8.84 -15.60 22.57
CA GLN A 325 -8.91 -17.05 22.72
C GLN A 325 -9.45 -17.45 24.12
N ALA A 326 -8.96 -16.81 25.18
CA ALA A 326 -9.45 -17.08 26.54
C ALA A 326 -10.96 -16.79 26.71
N ILE A 327 -11.47 -15.72 26.09
CA ILE A 327 -12.90 -15.40 26.09
C ILE A 327 -13.72 -16.47 25.36
N PHE A 328 -13.20 -16.99 24.26
CA PHE A 328 -13.84 -18.07 23.50
C PHE A 328 -13.82 -19.38 24.28
N ASP A 329 -12.71 -19.70 24.95
CA ASP A 329 -12.57 -20.90 25.79
C ASP A 329 -13.54 -20.88 26.99
N GLU A 330 -13.88 -19.71 27.52
CA GLU A 330 -14.94 -19.56 28.55
C GLU A 330 -16.34 -19.92 28.03
N VAL A 331 -16.59 -19.74 26.73
CA VAL A 331 -17.88 -20.08 26.11
C VAL A 331 -17.92 -21.59 25.79
N ASP A 332 -16.88 -22.09 25.17
CA ASP A 332 -16.73 -23.51 24.85
C ASP A 332 -15.30 -23.80 24.39
N LYS A 333 -14.56 -24.55 25.20
CA LYS A 333 -13.13 -24.80 24.98
C LYS A 333 -12.79 -25.58 23.70
N ASP A 334 -13.71 -26.40 23.22
CA ASP A 334 -13.47 -27.36 22.15
C ASP A 334 -14.18 -26.98 20.83
N ALA A 335 -14.98 -25.89 20.82
CA ALA A 335 -15.83 -25.57 19.68
C ALA A 335 -15.17 -24.64 18.64
N PHE A 336 -14.09 -23.94 19.00
CA PHE A 336 -13.54 -22.87 18.20
C PHE A 336 -12.17 -23.22 17.62
N ILE A 337 -11.96 -22.87 16.36
CA ILE A 337 -10.69 -23.02 15.63
C ILE A 337 -10.32 -21.65 15.09
N PHE A 338 -9.16 -21.15 15.48
CA PHE A 338 -8.58 -19.91 14.98
C PHE A 338 -7.55 -20.21 13.90
N ASP A 339 -7.70 -19.58 12.75
CA ASP A 339 -6.70 -19.52 11.67
C ASP A 339 -6.27 -18.07 11.49
N CYS A 340 -5.14 -17.70 12.10
CA CYS A 340 -4.61 -16.35 12.10
C CYS A 340 -3.37 -16.27 11.21
N THR A 341 -3.51 -15.66 10.06
CA THR A 341 -2.49 -15.69 9.00
C THR A 341 -1.29 -14.80 9.28
N HIS A 342 -1.46 -13.64 9.88
CA HIS A 342 -0.40 -12.75 10.32
C HIS A 342 -0.92 -11.67 11.26
N GLY A 343 0.01 -11.10 12.03
CA GLY A 343 -0.28 -9.99 12.92
C GLY A 343 1.03 -9.35 13.39
N TYR A 344 0.89 -8.14 13.88
CA TYR A 344 1.95 -7.39 14.56
C TYR A 344 1.30 -6.42 15.55
N GLY A 345 2.07 -6.03 16.57
CA GLY A 345 1.65 -4.98 17.52
C GLY A 345 1.79 -3.58 16.93
N PRO A 346 1.45 -2.54 17.69
CA PRO A 346 1.57 -1.16 17.23
C PRO A 346 3.00 -0.82 16.81
N VAL A 347 3.12 0.05 15.81
CA VAL A 347 4.37 0.42 15.16
C VAL A 347 4.63 1.89 15.44
N GLU A 348 5.77 2.18 16.05
CA GLU A 348 6.21 3.56 16.27
C GLU A 348 7.00 4.07 15.07
N ALA A 349 6.80 5.33 14.73
CA ALA A 349 7.55 6.08 13.73
C ALA A 349 8.10 7.37 14.35
N ASN A 350 9.19 7.90 13.82
CA ASN A 350 9.74 9.14 14.30
C ASN A 350 8.90 10.33 13.84
N CYS A 351 8.37 11.08 14.78
CA CYS A 351 7.64 12.32 14.53
C CYS A 351 8.30 13.55 15.18
N ASP A 352 9.56 13.42 15.62
CA ASP A 352 10.34 14.51 16.18
C ASP A 352 11.35 15.01 15.14
N VAL A 353 10.91 15.97 14.34
CA VAL A 353 11.71 16.65 13.33
C VAL A 353 11.79 18.13 13.69
N ASP A 354 12.86 18.51 14.37
CA ASP A 354 13.04 19.84 14.91
C ASP A 354 12.94 20.94 13.84
N GLY A 355 12.18 21.98 14.13
CA GLY A 355 12.05 23.16 13.26
C GLY A 355 11.27 22.91 11.96
N SER A 356 10.69 21.73 11.74
CA SER A 356 9.96 21.40 10.52
C SER A 356 8.57 22.04 10.42
N GLY A 357 7.95 22.30 11.58
CA GLY A 357 6.57 22.80 11.67
C GLY A 357 5.49 21.77 11.37
N PHE A 358 5.82 20.48 11.34
CA PHE A 358 4.81 19.43 11.17
C PHE A 358 3.88 19.34 12.37
N GLU A 359 2.57 19.27 12.09
CA GLU A 359 1.63 18.73 13.05
C GLU A 359 1.84 17.22 13.18
N LYS A 360 1.49 16.66 14.34
CA LYS A 360 1.65 15.22 14.63
C LYS A 360 0.31 14.51 14.57
N ILE A 361 0.34 13.25 14.14
CA ILE A 361 -0.82 12.36 14.10
C ILE A 361 -0.41 10.93 14.48
N THR A 362 -1.36 10.12 14.92
CA THR A 362 -1.27 8.66 14.94
C THR A 362 -2.37 8.08 14.07
N VAL A 363 -2.06 7.06 13.29
CA VAL A 363 -3.02 6.50 12.34
C VAL A 363 -3.48 5.09 12.74
N ASN A 364 -4.68 4.71 12.32
CA ASN A 364 -5.31 3.46 12.74
C ASN A 364 -5.17 2.31 11.72
N TYR A 365 -4.67 2.59 10.51
CA TYR A 365 -4.42 1.62 9.45
C TYR A 365 -3.01 1.02 9.56
N GLY A 366 -2.74 -0.04 8.83
CA GLY A 366 -1.40 -0.63 8.71
C GLY A 366 -0.64 -0.02 7.54
N THR A 367 0.67 -0.20 7.51
CA THR A 367 1.57 0.28 6.45
C THR A 367 2.68 -0.73 6.21
N ASP A 368 3.56 -0.45 5.26
CA ASP A 368 4.74 -1.27 4.99
C ASP A 368 5.89 -1.13 6.02
N ILE A 369 5.78 -0.22 6.98
CA ILE A 369 6.84 -0.05 8.00
C ILE A 369 7.23 -1.37 8.70
N PRO A 370 6.30 -2.21 9.19
CA PRO A 370 6.66 -3.46 9.85
C PRO A 370 7.27 -4.52 8.92
N ASN A 371 7.12 -4.35 7.61
CA ASN A 371 7.63 -5.27 6.60
C ASN A 371 9.12 -5.04 6.27
N LEU A 372 9.67 -3.87 6.63
CA LEU A 372 11.08 -3.55 6.48
C LEU A 372 11.81 -3.70 7.81
N LYS A 373 12.70 -4.69 7.91
CA LYS A 373 13.55 -4.93 9.08
C LYS A 373 14.76 -4.00 9.08
N GLY A 374 15.28 -3.72 10.27
CA GLY A 374 16.47 -2.89 10.48
C GLY A 374 16.26 -1.80 11.52
N ASP A 375 17.37 -1.12 11.87
CA ASP A 375 17.41 -0.09 12.93
C ASP A 375 17.31 1.33 12.36
N HIS A 376 16.94 1.47 11.08
CA HIS A 376 16.78 2.75 10.42
C HIS A 376 15.66 3.59 11.05
N THR A 377 15.83 4.91 11.03
CA THR A 377 14.80 5.86 11.45
C THR A 377 13.62 5.79 10.46
N ARG A 378 12.39 5.74 10.98
CA ARG A 378 11.15 5.57 10.20
C ARG A 378 10.34 6.83 10.23
N TYR A 379 10.02 7.39 9.07
CA TYR A 379 9.11 8.53 8.92
C TYR A 379 7.89 8.09 8.12
N LEU A 380 6.70 8.54 8.52
CA LEU A 380 5.44 8.25 7.85
C LEU A 380 4.71 9.57 7.58
N TYR A 381 4.54 9.90 6.29
CA TYR A 381 4.00 11.20 5.87
C TYR A 381 3.40 11.11 4.47
N GLY A 382 2.38 11.92 4.18
CA GLY A 382 1.91 12.16 2.82
C GLY A 382 0.59 12.92 2.70
N PRO A 383 0.17 13.16 1.45
CA PRO A 383 -1.01 13.96 1.15
C PRO A 383 -2.30 13.17 1.34
N GLY A 384 -3.39 13.93 1.48
CA GLY A 384 -4.74 13.42 1.50
C GLY A 384 -5.16 12.78 2.83
N ASN A 385 -6.41 12.38 2.89
CA ASN A 385 -7.04 11.84 4.07
C ASN A 385 -7.43 10.37 3.85
N ILE A 386 -6.97 9.47 4.73
CA ILE A 386 -7.29 8.04 4.67
C ILE A 386 -8.81 7.75 4.70
N LEU A 387 -9.62 8.65 5.23
CA LEU A 387 -11.08 8.46 5.33
C LEU A 387 -11.79 8.44 3.97
N VAL A 388 -11.15 8.93 2.91
CA VAL A 388 -11.68 8.85 1.54
C VAL A 388 -11.05 7.71 0.72
N ALA A 389 -9.94 7.14 1.20
CA ALA A 389 -9.29 6.00 0.58
C ALA A 389 -10.21 4.77 0.55
N HIS A 390 -9.97 3.86 -0.40
CA HIS A 390 -10.78 2.64 -0.63
C HIS A 390 -12.25 2.93 -1.01
N GLY A 391 -12.70 4.19 -0.94
CA GLY A 391 -14.05 4.62 -1.30
C GLY A 391 -14.22 4.87 -2.81
N ALA A 392 -15.48 5.00 -3.23
CA ALA A 392 -15.82 5.34 -4.62
C ALA A 392 -15.53 6.82 -4.97
N ARG A 393 -15.25 7.65 -3.97
CA ARG A 393 -15.00 9.09 -4.10
C ARG A 393 -13.65 9.48 -3.50
N GLU A 394 -12.64 8.66 -3.73
CA GLU A 394 -11.27 8.95 -3.33
C GLU A 394 -10.78 10.23 -4.04
N ASN A 395 -10.26 11.17 -3.28
CA ASN A 395 -9.93 12.50 -3.78
C ASN A 395 -8.93 13.24 -2.87
N LEU A 396 -8.21 14.18 -3.48
CA LEU A 396 -7.39 15.17 -2.79
C LEU A 396 -7.35 16.48 -3.61
N THR A 397 -6.82 17.54 -3.04
CA THR A 397 -6.64 18.82 -3.73
C THR A 397 -5.23 18.97 -4.33
N VAL A 398 -5.09 19.89 -5.27
CA VAL A 398 -3.77 20.30 -5.77
C VAL A 398 -2.90 20.83 -4.62
N ALA A 399 -3.49 21.58 -3.68
CA ALA A 399 -2.79 22.06 -2.47
C ALA A 399 -2.22 20.91 -1.63
N ASP A 400 -2.94 19.79 -1.50
CA ASP A 400 -2.45 18.62 -0.77
C ASP A 400 -1.17 18.07 -1.41
N LEU A 401 -1.15 17.93 -2.74
CA LEU A 401 0.04 17.45 -3.46
C LEU A 401 1.23 18.41 -3.33
N GLU A 402 1.01 19.71 -3.52
CA GLU A 402 2.08 20.72 -3.42
C GLU A 402 2.66 20.79 -2.00
N THR A 403 1.80 20.80 -0.99
CA THR A 403 2.24 20.80 0.41
C THR A 403 2.98 19.50 0.76
N ALA A 404 2.58 18.38 0.16
CA ALA A 404 3.29 17.12 0.35
C ALA A 404 4.71 17.17 -0.23
N VAL A 405 4.90 17.78 -1.41
CA VAL A 405 6.24 18.00 -1.99
C VAL A 405 7.13 18.75 -1.00
N GLU A 406 6.66 19.87 -0.46
CA GLU A 406 7.40 20.66 0.53
C GLU A 406 7.70 19.84 1.82
N GLY A 407 6.73 19.04 2.26
CA GLY A 407 6.91 18.18 3.42
C GLY A 407 7.96 17.09 3.20
N TYR A 408 7.93 16.42 2.05
CA TYR A 408 8.96 15.43 1.68
C TYR A 408 10.34 16.08 1.55
N GLN A 409 10.45 17.27 0.97
CA GLN A 409 11.72 18.01 0.92
C GLN A 409 12.30 18.23 2.32
N LYS A 410 11.48 18.68 3.28
CA LYS A 410 11.90 18.88 4.68
C LYS A 410 12.37 17.59 5.32
N LEU A 411 11.63 16.48 5.13
CA LEU A 411 11.99 15.17 5.68
C LEU A 411 13.28 14.62 5.08
N ILE A 412 13.44 14.70 3.77
CA ILE A 412 14.65 14.27 3.05
C ILE A 412 15.87 15.04 3.52
N LEU A 413 15.77 16.37 3.60
CA LEU A 413 16.85 17.22 4.10
C LEU A 413 17.20 16.93 5.55
N HIS A 414 16.21 16.62 6.39
CA HIS A 414 16.44 16.24 7.79
C HIS A 414 17.13 14.88 7.88
N ALA A 415 16.62 13.86 7.18
CA ALA A 415 17.15 12.51 7.19
C ALA A 415 18.59 12.41 6.67
N LEU A 416 18.96 13.21 5.67
CA LEU A 416 20.34 13.26 5.13
C LEU A 416 21.35 13.99 6.02
N LYS A 417 20.91 14.68 7.06
CA LYS A 417 21.78 15.38 8.03
C LYS A 417 22.08 14.56 9.29
N GLN A 418 21.41 13.43 9.47
CA GLN A 418 21.61 12.53 10.61
C GLN A 418 22.90 11.71 10.52
#